data_a58f67969c0413c4a8929cfae29eade4
#
_entry.id   a58f67969c0413c4a8929cfae29eade4
#
_cell.length_a   1.000
_cell.length_b   1.000
_cell.length_c   1.000
_cell.angle_alpha   90.00
_cell.angle_beta   90.00
_cell.angle_gamma   90.00
#
_symmetry.space_group_name_H-M   'P 1'
#
loop_
_entity.id
_entity.type
_entity.pdbx_description
1 polymer ?
#
loop_
_entity_poly.entity_id
_entity_poly.type
_entity_poly.pdbx_seq_one_letter_code
_entity_poly.pdbx_strand_id
1 'polypeptide(L)'
;VLKRFSLISLAILGLYTAFPAQAQVLVPHVLQLDGDQLEQQGLILAQEAVQLAQFQQYQLALTRAQLASQLVPNNAQVWALLGGLYLQTEQTDPAVKALNKAQSLDPKNAAVLFALGSAYFRQEKYDMAVQYLKMGLQIKPETPGALFDLGNAYYKLNRLDEAIAEYEKAVKVDAKFWPAVNNIGLLRYEQGKTDIAISQWRQALSIDDNQPEPKLALAVALYGQGNQAEALRMGEAALRIDSRYGEIKFLQDNLWGQRLVGEAKKFLALPKIQQTLVELKQKSSGQSNPGQTN
;
A
#
# COMPACT_ATOMS: atom_id res chain seq x y z
N VAL A 1 -29.09 -15.80 101.14
CA VAL A 1 -30.38 -16.33 100.70
C VAL A 1 -30.38 -16.41 99.17
N LEU A 2 -30.10 -17.62 98.65
CA LEU A 2 -30.12 -17.93 97.21
C LEU A 2 -31.54 -18.24 96.77
N LYS A 3 -32.05 -17.56 95.73
CA LYS A 3 -33.23 -18.03 95.02
C LYS A 3 -32.78 -18.62 93.70
N ARG A 4 -33.04 -19.91 93.54
CA ARG A 4 -32.89 -20.69 92.33
C ARG A 4 -34.02 -20.30 91.34
N PHE A 5 -33.68 -19.82 90.15
CA PHE A 5 -34.60 -19.76 89.02
C PHE A 5 -34.38 -20.93 88.09
N SER A 6 -35.41 -21.73 87.98
CA SER A 6 -35.50 -22.86 87.06
C SER A 6 -35.76 -22.37 85.66
N LEU A 7 -34.89 -22.68 84.75
CA LEU A 7 -35.04 -22.46 83.33
C LEU A 7 -35.83 -23.59 82.71
N ILE A 8 -37.05 -23.35 82.37
CA ILE A 8 -37.84 -24.23 81.52
C ILE A 8 -37.45 -23.95 80.08
N SER A 9 -36.71 -24.86 79.47
CA SER A 9 -36.36 -24.83 78.06
C SER A 9 -37.58 -25.23 77.25
N LEU A 10 -38.20 -24.29 76.58
CA LEU A 10 -39.24 -24.56 75.58
C LEU A 10 -38.57 -24.98 74.31
N ALA A 11 -38.57 -26.26 74.01
CA ALA A 11 -38.13 -26.79 72.73
C ALA A 11 -39.27 -26.53 71.67
N ILE A 12 -39.14 -25.49 70.90
CA ILE A 12 -39.97 -25.28 69.74
C ILE A 12 -39.40 -26.16 68.61
N LEU A 13 -40.04 -27.32 68.37
CA LEU A 13 -39.82 -28.09 67.15
C LEU A 13 -40.39 -27.31 65.95
N GLY A 14 -39.54 -26.54 65.32
CA GLY A 14 -39.83 -25.96 64.04
C GLY A 14 -39.76 -27.04 62.97
N LEU A 15 -40.93 -27.54 62.53
CA LEU A 15 -41.05 -28.30 61.32
C LEU A 15 -40.69 -27.38 60.14
N TYR A 16 -39.42 -27.41 59.76
CA TYR A 16 -39.03 -26.86 58.46
C TYR A 16 -39.54 -27.84 57.39
N THR A 17 -40.66 -27.50 56.76
CA THR A 17 -41.03 -28.08 55.48
C THR A 17 -39.95 -27.61 54.50
N ALA A 18 -39.02 -28.50 54.21
CA ALA A 18 -38.10 -28.29 53.10
C ALA A 18 -38.92 -28.27 51.82
N PHE A 19 -39.18 -27.06 51.31
CA PHE A 19 -39.64 -26.95 49.92
C PHE A 19 -38.53 -27.57 49.06
N PRO A 20 -38.88 -28.46 48.11
CA PRO A 20 -37.89 -28.96 47.19
C PRO A 20 -37.36 -27.77 46.44
N ALA A 21 -36.06 -27.46 46.61
CA ALA A 21 -35.39 -26.52 45.78
C ALA A 21 -35.56 -27.00 44.36
N GLN A 22 -36.43 -26.35 43.62
CA GLN A 22 -36.49 -26.56 42.17
C GLN A 22 -35.13 -26.12 41.65
N ALA A 23 -34.25 -27.08 41.41
CA ALA A 23 -33.06 -26.87 40.63
C ALA A 23 -33.55 -26.34 39.29
N GLN A 24 -33.49 -25.03 39.09
CA GLN A 24 -33.60 -24.46 37.75
C GLN A 24 -32.44 -25.07 37.00
N VAL A 25 -32.72 -26.08 36.19
CA VAL A 25 -31.79 -26.52 35.17
C VAL A 25 -31.53 -25.28 34.31
N LEU A 26 -30.35 -24.73 34.50
CA LEU A 26 -29.79 -23.76 33.55
C LEU A 26 -29.73 -24.51 32.20
N VAL A 27 -30.82 -24.48 31.44
CA VAL A 27 -30.76 -24.87 30.06
C VAL A 27 -29.74 -23.92 29.46
N PRO A 28 -28.57 -24.40 29.01
CA PRO A 28 -27.63 -23.53 28.34
C PRO A 28 -28.40 -22.91 27.20
N HIS A 29 -28.62 -21.60 27.30
CA HIS A 29 -29.16 -20.83 26.20
C HIS A 29 -28.06 -20.84 25.14
N VAL A 30 -28.07 -21.89 24.32
CA VAL A 30 -27.26 -21.92 23.12
C VAL A 30 -27.82 -20.79 22.27
N LEU A 31 -27.11 -19.69 22.23
CA LEU A 31 -27.37 -18.63 21.26
C LEU A 31 -27.42 -19.31 19.90
N GLN A 32 -28.63 -19.51 19.35
CA GLN A 32 -28.77 -19.89 17.96
C GLN A 32 -28.31 -18.68 17.16
N LEU A 33 -27.03 -18.73 16.76
CA LEU A 33 -26.48 -17.75 15.84
C LEU A 33 -27.22 -17.94 14.51
N ASP A 34 -28.02 -16.95 14.15
CA ASP A 34 -28.68 -16.92 12.84
C ASP A 34 -27.60 -16.68 11.78
N GLY A 35 -27.31 -17.71 10.98
CA GLY A 35 -26.28 -17.66 9.94
C GLY A 35 -26.50 -16.55 8.94
N ASP A 36 -27.74 -16.28 8.59
CA ASP A 36 -28.11 -15.23 7.63
C ASP A 36 -27.85 -13.84 8.22
N GLN A 37 -28.13 -13.64 9.52
CA GLN A 37 -27.81 -12.39 10.21
C GLN A 37 -26.30 -12.18 10.31
N LEU A 38 -25.52 -13.22 10.60
CA LEU A 38 -24.05 -13.13 10.64
C LEU A 38 -23.47 -12.81 9.27
N GLU A 39 -23.99 -13.40 8.21
CA GLU A 39 -23.59 -13.09 6.83
C GLU A 39 -23.91 -11.63 6.50
N GLN A 40 -25.10 -11.16 6.81
CA GLN A 40 -25.48 -9.76 6.62
C GLN A 40 -24.58 -8.79 7.38
N GLN A 41 -24.28 -9.07 8.65
CA GLN A 41 -23.35 -8.27 9.44
C GLN A 41 -21.93 -8.27 8.86
N GLY A 42 -21.46 -9.40 8.36
CA GLY A 42 -20.17 -9.50 7.69
C GLY A 42 -20.08 -8.62 6.44
N LEU A 43 -21.13 -8.60 5.62
CA LEU A 43 -21.20 -7.75 4.44
C LEU A 43 -21.28 -6.26 4.78
N ILE A 44 -22.02 -5.89 5.83
CA ILE A 44 -22.07 -4.52 6.34
C ILE A 44 -20.68 -4.06 6.80
N LEU A 45 -19.97 -4.89 7.59
CA LEU A 45 -18.60 -4.58 8.03
C LEU A 45 -17.62 -4.44 6.85
N ALA A 46 -17.78 -5.24 5.81
CA ALA A 46 -16.97 -5.10 4.59
C ALA A 46 -17.26 -3.76 3.88
N GLN A 47 -18.53 -3.34 3.82
CA GLN A 47 -18.90 -2.06 3.25
C GLN A 47 -18.37 -0.88 4.08
N GLU A 48 -18.45 -0.95 5.41
CA GLU A 48 -17.81 0.03 6.30
C GLU A 48 -16.30 0.12 6.08
N ALA A 49 -15.63 -1.04 5.90
CA ALA A 49 -14.21 -1.08 5.63
C ALA A 49 -13.85 -0.36 4.31
N VAL A 50 -14.66 -0.54 3.26
CA VAL A 50 -14.47 0.20 1.99
C VAL A 50 -14.62 1.70 2.20
N GLN A 51 -15.64 2.15 2.94
CA GLN A 51 -15.85 3.57 3.23
C GLN A 51 -14.68 4.15 4.04
N LEU A 52 -14.24 3.46 5.09
CA LEU A 52 -13.10 3.89 5.90
C LEU A 52 -11.82 3.99 5.06
N ALA A 53 -11.59 3.06 4.13
CA ALA A 53 -10.46 3.09 3.23
C ALA A 53 -10.50 4.31 2.28
N GLN A 54 -11.68 4.70 1.79
CA GLN A 54 -11.84 5.91 0.98
C GLN A 54 -11.45 7.18 1.75
N PHE A 55 -11.67 7.21 3.06
CA PHE A 55 -11.22 8.29 3.95
C PHE A 55 -9.80 8.09 4.49
N GLN A 56 -9.02 7.18 3.91
CA GLN A 56 -7.64 6.85 4.30
C GLN A 56 -7.49 6.35 5.76
N GLN A 57 -8.59 5.92 6.40
CA GLN A 57 -8.59 5.36 7.74
C GLN A 57 -8.25 3.84 7.69
N TYR A 58 -7.09 3.52 7.14
CA TYR A 58 -6.73 2.16 6.78
C TYR A 58 -6.67 1.17 7.95
N GLN A 59 -6.28 1.59 9.14
CA GLN A 59 -6.23 0.72 10.32
C GLN A 59 -7.64 0.33 10.80
N LEU A 60 -8.58 1.27 10.80
CA LEU A 60 -9.98 0.99 11.12
C LEU A 60 -10.63 0.13 10.04
N ALA A 61 -10.37 0.43 8.76
CA ALA A 61 -10.81 -0.39 7.63
C ALA A 61 -10.31 -1.84 7.76
N LEU A 62 -9.04 -2.03 8.11
CA LEU A 62 -8.43 -3.33 8.31
C LEU A 62 -9.14 -4.13 9.41
N THR A 63 -9.42 -3.51 10.55
CA THR A 63 -10.15 -4.16 11.65
C THR A 63 -11.55 -4.60 11.21
N ARG A 64 -12.29 -3.76 10.47
CA ARG A 64 -13.62 -4.12 9.94
C ARG A 64 -13.54 -5.26 8.94
N ALA A 65 -12.58 -5.23 8.01
CA ALA A 65 -12.40 -6.28 7.02
C ALA A 65 -11.97 -7.62 7.64
N GLN A 66 -11.17 -7.60 8.71
CA GLN A 66 -10.81 -8.80 9.46
C GLN A 66 -12.05 -9.45 10.08
N LEU A 67 -12.89 -8.68 10.75
CA LEU A 67 -14.17 -9.19 11.31
C LEU A 67 -15.09 -9.70 10.20
N ALA A 68 -15.22 -8.95 9.11
CA ALA A 68 -16.00 -9.37 7.94
C ALA A 68 -15.54 -10.74 7.41
N SER A 69 -14.23 -10.95 7.27
CA SER A 69 -13.68 -12.21 6.76
C SER A 69 -13.95 -13.42 7.67
N GLN A 70 -14.17 -13.19 8.96
CA GLN A 70 -14.56 -14.24 9.91
C GLN A 70 -16.06 -14.58 9.80
N LEU A 71 -16.92 -13.58 9.55
CA LEU A 71 -18.35 -13.77 9.44
C LEU A 71 -18.76 -14.33 8.07
N VAL A 72 -18.05 -13.96 7.01
CA VAL A 72 -18.31 -14.43 5.63
C VAL A 72 -17.07 -15.08 4.99
N PRO A 73 -16.59 -16.21 5.53
CA PRO A 73 -15.32 -16.81 5.16
C PRO A 73 -15.26 -17.33 3.71
N ASN A 74 -16.40 -17.47 3.05
CA ASN A 74 -16.50 -17.93 1.67
C ASN A 74 -16.74 -16.80 0.66
N ASN A 75 -16.64 -15.55 1.08
CA ASN A 75 -16.80 -14.40 0.20
C ASN A 75 -15.45 -13.92 -0.35
N ALA A 76 -15.22 -14.13 -1.66
CA ALA A 76 -13.96 -13.76 -2.32
C ALA A 76 -13.67 -12.26 -2.26
N GLN A 77 -14.70 -11.41 -2.37
CA GLN A 77 -14.54 -9.95 -2.35
C GLN A 77 -14.06 -9.46 -0.99
N VAL A 78 -14.55 -10.06 0.11
CA VAL A 78 -14.11 -9.70 1.46
C VAL A 78 -12.64 -10.06 1.69
N TRP A 79 -12.21 -11.23 1.21
CA TRP A 79 -10.79 -11.60 1.28
C TRP A 79 -9.90 -10.73 0.37
N ALA A 80 -10.40 -10.34 -0.80
CA ALA A 80 -9.70 -9.42 -1.70
C ALA A 80 -9.54 -8.03 -1.06
N LEU A 81 -10.62 -7.50 -0.45
CA LEU A 81 -10.59 -6.25 0.32
C LEU A 81 -9.57 -6.32 1.45
N LEU A 82 -9.62 -7.37 2.26
CA LEU A 82 -8.68 -7.58 3.36
C LEU A 82 -7.24 -7.63 2.87
N GLY A 83 -6.97 -8.34 1.78
CA GLY A 83 -5.65 -8.42 1.16
C GLY A 83 -5.16 -7.06 0.66
N GLY A 84 -6.03 -6.29 0.01
CA GLY A 84 -5.72 -4.92 -0.43
C GLY A 84 -5.39 -3.98 0.74
N LEU A 85 -6.16 -4.06 1.83
CA LEU A 85 -5.92 -3.27 3.05
C LEU A 85 -4.60 -3.64 3.74
N TYR A 86 -4.23 -4.93 3.76
CA TYR A 86 -2.92 -5.35 4.23
C TYR A 86 -1.79 -4.78 3.38
N LEU A 87 -1.93 -4.71 2.05
CA LEU A 87 -0.96 -4.06 1.16
C LEU A 87 -0.85 -2.57 1.44
N GLN A 88 -1.98 -1.91 1.69
CA GLN A 88 -2.02 -0.47 1.99
C GLN A 88 -1.38 -0.14 3.34
N THR A 89 -1.41 -1.07 4.28
CA THR A 89 -0.78 -0.96 5.60
C THR A 89 0.59 -1.63 5.67
N GLU A 90 1.20 -1.93 4.52
CA GLU A 90 2.54 -2.52 4.36
C GLU A 90 2.72 -3.90 5.00
N GLN A 91 1.62 -4.60 5.30
CA GLN A 91 1.62 -5.93 5.87
C GLN A 91 1.60 -7.00 4.77
N THR A 92 2.72 -7.19 4.09
CA THR A 92 2.78 -7.98 2.85
C THR A 92 2.49 -9.47 3.04
N ASP A 93 2.98 -10.11 4.12
CA ASP A 93 2.73 -11.53 4.35
C ASP A 93 1.25 -11.86 4.66
N PRO A 94 0.55 -11.11 5.55
CA PRO A 94 -0.89 -11.23 5.70
C PRO A 94 -1.66 -10.95 4.39
N ALA A 95 -1.20 -9.97 3.58
CA ALA A 95 -1.83 -9.68 2.28
C ALA A 95 -1.81 -10.89 1.35
N VAL A 96 -0.65 -11.54 1.18
CA VAL A 96 -0.52 -12.74 0.34
C VAL A 96 -1.45 -13.85 0.83
N LYS A 97 -1.59 -14.07 2.15
CA LYS A 97 -2.49 -15.09 2.69
C LYS A 97 -3.95 -14.79 2.35
N ALA A 98 -4.39 -13.54 2.57
CA ALA A 98 -5.76 -13.12 2.28
C ALA A 98 -6.06 -13.18 0.78
N LEU A 99 -5.15 -12.71 -0.07
CA LEU A 99 -5.31 -12.73 -1.52
C LEU A 99 -5.31 -14.16 -2.10
N ASN A 100 -4.50 -15.07 -1.56
CA ASN A 100 -4.56 -16.48 -1.96
C ASN A 100 -5.90 -17.12 -1.58
N LYS A 101 -6.48 -16.76 -0.42
CA LYS A 101 -7.83 -17.19 -0.07
C LYS A 101 -8.87 -16.63 -1.05
N ALA A 102 -8.77 -15.33 -1.39
CA ALA A 102 -9.62 -14.71 -2.41
C ALA A 102 -9.51 -15.43 -3.78
N GLN A 103 -8.28 -15.70 -4.22
CA GLN A 103 -8.00 -16.44 -5.46
C GLN A 103 -8.58 -17.85 -5.44
N SER A 104 -8.51 -18.57 -4.32
CA SER A 104 -9.08 -19.91 -4.21
C SER A 104 -10.60 -19.94 -4.34
N LEU A 105 -11.26 -18.83 -3.95
CA LEU A 105 -12.72 -18.66 -4.03
C LEU A 105 -13.16 -18.12 -5.40
N ASP A 106 -12.35 -17.26 -6.02
CA ASP A 106 -12.60 -16.71 -7.36
C ASP A 106 -11.29 -16.69 -8.18
N PRO A 107 -10.93 -17.80 -8.85
CA PRO A 107 -9.67 -17.92 -9.59
C PRO A 107 -9.54 -17.01 -10.81
N LYS A 108 -10.66 -16.45 -11.30
CA LYS A 108 -10.69 -15.60 -12.50
C LYS A 108 -10.80 -14.11 -12.16
N ASN A 109 -10.54 -13.71 -10.93
CA ASN A 109 -10.54 -12.31 -10.52
C ASN A 109 -9.20 -11.64 -10.88
N ALA A 110 -9.19 -10.90 -11.97
CA ALA A 110 -7.99 -10.20 -12.42
C ALA A 110 -7.43 -9.23 -11.35
N ALA A 111 -8.30 -8.55 -10.58
CA ALA A 111 -7.86 -7.62 -9.54
C ALA A 111 -7.10 -8.32 -8.41
N VAL A 112 -7.54 -9.52 -8.02
CA VAL A 112 -6.85 -10.36 -7.03
C VAL A 112 -5.48 -10.80 -7.56
N LEU A 113 -5.41 -11.20 -8.83
CA LEU A 113 -4.15 -11.59 -9.47
C LEU A 113 -3.16 -10.41 -9.57
N PHE A 114 -3.63 -9.23 -9.91
CA PHE A 114 -2.80 -8.02 -9.90
C PHE A 114 -2.31 -7.68 -8.49
N ALA A 115 -3.19 -7.76 -7.48
CA ALA A 115 -2.81 -7.54 -6.09
C ALA A 115 -1.78 -8.56 -5.58
N LEU A 116 -1.89 -9.85 -5.98
CA LEU A 116 -0.87 -10.87 -5.71
C LEU A 116 0.46 -10.52 -6.39
N GLY A 117 0.42 -10.08 -7.64
CA GLY A 117 1.60 -9.59 -8.35
C GLY A 117 2.31 -8.47 -7.61
N SER A 118 1.57 -7.44 -7.18
CA SER A 118 2.10 -6.33 -6.40
C SER A 118 2.61 -6.78 -5.02
N ALA A 119 1.93 -7.74 -4.37
CA ALA A 119 2.37 -8.31 -3.10
C ALA A 119 3.71 -9.06 -3.24
N TYR A 120 3.85 -9.90 -4.25
CA TYR A 120 5.09 -10.63 -4.51
C TYR A 120 6.23 -9.70 -4.95
N PHE A 121 5.92 -8.63 -5.69
CA PHE A 121 6.90 -7.60 -6.00
C PHE A 121 7.48 -6.95 -4.74
N ARG A 122 6.62 -6.60 -3.77
CA ARG A 122 7.05 -6.05 -2.47
C ARG A 122 7.86 -7.06 -1.62
N GLN A 123 7.65 -8.36 -1.82
CA GLN A 123 8.47 -9.41 -1.21
C GLN A 123 9.77 -9.68 -2.00
N GLU A 124 10.07 -8.89 -3.03
CA GLU A 124 11.21 -9.09 -3.95
C GLU A 124 11.18 -10.43 -4.70
N LYS A 125 10.03 -11.11 -4.72
CA LYS A 125 9.80 -12.35 -5.46
C LYS A 125 9.34 -12.03 -6.89
N TYR A 126 10.23 -11.44 -7.68
CA TYR A 126 9.87 -10.82 -8.96
C TYR A 126 9.36 -11.84 -10.00
N ASP A 127 9.85 -13.07 -10.02
CA ASP A 127 9.33 -14.12 -10.91
C ASP A 127 7.88 -14.46 -10.60
N MET A 128 7.51 -14.52 -9.30
CA MET A 128 6.13 -14.74 -8.89
C MET A 128 5.27 -13.52 -9.27
N ALA A 129 5.80 -12.30 -9.09
CA ALA A 129 5.10 -11.09 -9.52
C ALA A 129 4.80 -11.13 -11.03
N VAL A 130 5.77 -11.45 -11.87
CA VAL A 130 5.59 -11.64 -13.33
C VAL A 130 4.51 -12.68 -13.63
N GLN A 131 4.54 -13.83 -12.95
CA GLN A 131 3.55 -14.87 -13.16
C GLN A 131 2.13 -14.38 -12.89
N TYR A 132 1.88 -13.80 -11.72
CA TYR A 132 0.53 -13.36 -11.33
C TYR A 132 0.04 -12.18 -12.17
N LEU A 133 0.92 -11.21 -12.47
CA LEU A 133 0.57 -10.09 -13.35
C LEU A 133 0.18 -10.56 -14.76
N LYS A 134 0.93 -11.52 -15.31
CA LYS A 134 0.59 -12.13 -16.62
C LYS A 134 -0.74 -12.87 -16.57
N MET A 135 -1.01 -13.64 -15.53
CA MET A 135 -2.31 -14.31 -15.36
C MET A 135 -3.46 -13.29 -15.31
N GLY A 136 -3.29 -12.20 -14.58
CA GLY A 136 -4.29 -11.12 -14.52
C GLY A 136 -4.49 -10.42 -15.87
N LEU A 137 -3.40 -10.16 -16.61
CA LEU A 137 -3.43 -9.54 -17.95
C LEU A 137 -4.01 -10.46 -19.02
N GLN A 138 -3.99 -11.79 -18.84
CA GLN A 138 -4.74 -12.70 -19.72
C GLN A 138 -6.26 -12.50 -19.60
N ILE A 139 -6.74 -12.08 -18.42
CA ILE A 139 -8.16 -11.83 -18.16
C ILE A 139 -8.54 -10.37 -18.53
N LYS A 140 -7.68 -9.41 -18.14
CA LYS A 140 -7.86 -7.98 -18.43
C LYS A 140 -6.60 -7.40 -19.06
N PRO A 141 -6.42 -7.52 -20.38
CA PRO A 141 -5.18 -7.15 -21.06
C PRO A 141 -4.92 -5.64 -21.11
N GLU A 142 -5.99 -4.83 -21.13
CA GLU A 142 -5.91 -3.38 -21.25
C GLU A 142 -5.98 -2.70 -19.86
N THR A 143 -5.02 -3.04 -18.99
CA THR A 143 -4.91 -2.47 -17.65
C THR A 143 -3.54 -1.79 -17.51
N PRO A 144 -3.44 -0.44 -17.73
CA PRO A 144 -2.17 0.26 -17.78
C PRO A 144 -1.32 0.07 -16.52
N GLY A 145 -1.95 0.13 -15.32
CA GLY A 145 -1.26 -0.10 -14.06
C GLY A 145 -0.65 -1.49 -13.94
N ALA A 146 -1.36 -2.55 -14.38
CA ALA A 146 -0.82 -3.91 -14.34
C ALA A 146 0.30 -4.14 -15.36
N LEU A 147 0.22 -3.53 -16.55
CA LEU A 147 1.31 -3.52 -17.53
C LEU A 147 2.54 -2.80 -16.98
N PHE A 148 2.34 -1.67 -16.29
CA PHE A 148 3.40 -0.95 -15.61
C PHE A 148 4.07 -1.78 -14.51
N ASP A 149 3.28 -2.42 -13.66
CA ASP A 149 3.78 -3.29 -12.58
C ASP A 149 4.56 -4.49 -13.17
N LEU A 150 4.09 -5.06 -14.29
CA LEU A 150 4.81 -6.12 -15.00
C LEU A 150 6.14 -5.61 -15.57
N GLY A 151 6.16 -4.40 -16.11
CA GLY A 151 7.39 -3.74 -16.55
C GLY A 151 8.38 -3.54 -15.39
N ASN A 152 7.89 -3.08 -14.23
CA ASN A 152 8.72 -2.95 -13.02
C ASN A 152 9.31 -4.30 -12.57
N ALA A 153 8.51 -5.37 -12.61
CA ALA A 153 8.97 -6.71 -12.25
C ALA A 153 10.06 -7.22 -13.21
N TYR A 154 9.88 -7.02 -14.52
CA TYR A 154 10.92 -7.33 -15.52
C TYR A 154 12.18 -6.50 -15.31
N TYR A 155 12.05 -5.21 -15.00
CA TYR A 155 13.21 -4.36 -14.70
C TYR A 155 14.02 -4.90 -13.51
N LYS A 156 13.35 -5.28 -12.41
CA LYS A 156 14.02 -5.89 -11.24
C LYS A 156 14.71 -7.21 -11.55
N LEU A 157 14.22 -7.95 -12.55
CA LEU A 157 14.86 -9.16 -13.09
C LEU A 157 15.98 -8.85 -14.11
N ASN A 158 16.33 -7.57 -14.32
CA ASN A 158 17.30 -7.11 -15.34
C ASN A 158 16.89 -7.48 -16.78
N ARG A 159 15.59 -7.62 -17.04
CA ARG A 159 15.01 -7.94 -18.36
C ARG A 159 14.50 -6.64 -19.00
N LEU A 160 15.46 -5.78 -19.40
CA LEU A 160 15.19 -4.38 -19.76
C LEU A 160 14.30 -4.24 -21.00
N ASP A 161 14.51 -5.05 -22.05
CA ASP A 161 13.72 -4.94 -23.27
C ASP A 161 12.25 -5.36 -23.06
N GLU A 162 12.03 -6.38 -22.22
CA GLU A 162 10.69 -6.81 -21.84
C GLU A 162 10.00 -5.77 -20.94
N ALA A 163 10.73 -5.15 -20.03
CA ALA A 163 10.20 -4.04 -19.22
C ALA A 163 9.72 -2.89 -20.11
N ILE A 164 10.55 -2.49 -21.08
CA ILE A 164 10.20 -1.42 -22.04
C ILE A 164 8.96 -1.81 -22.85
N ALA A 165 8.88 -3.07 -23.32
CA ALA A 165 7.75 -3.53 -24.11
C ALA A 165 6.42 -3.45 -23.32
N GLU A 166 6.44 -3.76 -22.02
CA GLU A 166 5.24 -3.66 -21.18
C GLU A 166 4.87 -2.20 -20.87
N TYR A 167 5.86 -1.32 -20.64
CA TYR A 167 5.60 0.11 -20.49
C TYR A 167 5.04 0.72 -21.79
N GLU A 168 5.56 0.35 -22.96
CA GLU A 168 5.06 0.80 -24.25
C GLU A 168 3.59 0.36 -24.48
N LYS A 169 3.23 -0.88 -24.02
CA LYS A 169 1.82 -1.32 -24.02
C LYS A 169 0.97 -0.46 -23.08
N ALA A 170 1.46 -0.13 -21.88
CA ALA A 170 0.74 0.73 -20.93
C ALA A 170 0.46 2.11 -21.55
N VAL A 171 1.45 2.73 -22.21
CA VAL A 171 1.31 4.01 -22.92
C VAL A 171 0.35 3.90 -24.11
N LYS A 172 0.35 2.75 -24.80
CA LYS A 172 -0.60 2.53 -25.91
C LYS A 172 -2.04 2.45 -25.44
N VAL A 173 -2.28 1.87 -24.24
CA VAL A 173 -3.62 1.80 -23.65
C VAL A 173 -4.04 3.15 -23.07
N ASP A 174 -3.14 3.86 -22.42
CA ASP A 174 -3.36 5.19 -21.87
C ASP A 174 -2.17 6.11 -22.21
N ALA A 175 -2.33 6.94 -23.22
CA ALA A 175 -1.30 7.88 -23.66
C ALA A 175 -0.95 8.95 -22.61
N LYS A 176 -1.77 9.12 -21.57
CA LYS A 176 -1.53 10.04 -20.44
C LYS A 176 -0.88 9.36 -19.23
N PHE A 177 -0.59 8.08 -19.33
CA PHE A 177 0.03 7.34 -18.23
C PHE A 177 1.54 7.67 -18.14
N TRP A 178 1.83 8.90 -17.67
CA TRP A 178 3.19 9.45 -17.56
C TRP A 178 4.19 8.55 -16.82
N PRO A 179 3.81 7.70 -15.81
CA PRO A 179 4.79 6.87 -15.12
C PRO A 179 5.49 5.86 -16.06
N ALA A 180 4.73 5.28 -16.98
CA ALA A 180 5.33 4.37 -17.97
C ALA A 180 6.25 5.12 -18.95
N VAL A 181 5.86 6.32 -19.40
CA VAL A 181 6.71 7.17 -20.25
C VAL A 181 8.02 7.52 -19.54
N ASN A 182 7.94 7.89 -18.25
CA ASN A 182 9.11 8.17 -17.43
C ASN A 182 10.04 6.95 -17.32
N ASN A 183 9.49 5.77 -17.02
CA ASN A 183 10.29 4.55 -16.85
C ASN A 183 10.92 4.06 -18.17
N ILE A 184 10.27 4.27 -19.32
CA ILE A 184 10.93 4.08 -20.61
C ILE A 184 12.16 4.97 -20.70
N GLY A 185 12.05 6.25 -20.31
CA GLY A 185 13.19 7.17 -20.24
C GLY A 185 14.33 6.65 -19.37
N LEU A 186 14.02 6.19 -18.14
CA LEU A 186 15.01 5.62 -17.22
C LEU A 186 15.77 4.45 -17.87
N LEU A 187 15.05 3.50 -18.46
CA LEU A 187 15.66 2.31 -19.08
C LEU A 187 16.44 2.67 -20.36
N ARG A 188 15.94 3.57 -21.17
CA ARG A 188 16.66 4.06 -22.38
C ARG A 188 17.97 4.77 -22.00
N TYR A 189 17.98 5.49 -20.90
CA TYR A 189 19.21 6.11 -20.39
C TYR A 189 20.24 5.06 -19.95
N GLU A 190 19.83 4.02 -19.22
CA GLU A 190 20.70 2.89 -18.85
C GLU A 190 21.27 2.18 -20.09
N GLN A 191 20.49 2.07 -21.16
CA GLN A 191 20.95 1.53 -22.45
C GLN A 191 21.91 2.46 -23.22
N GLY A 192 22.24 3.65 -22.71
CA GLY A 192 23.07 4.64 -23.37
C GLY A 192 22.36 5.49 -24.42
N LYS A 193 21.04 5.34 -24.58
CA LYS A 193 20.21 6.08 -25.55
C LYS A 193 19.71 7.39 -24.95
N THR A 194 20.65 8.28 -24.60
CA THR A 194 20.41 9.50 -23.82
C THR A 194 19.39 10.44 -24.51
N ASP A 195 19.46 10.62 -25.82
CA ASP A 195 18.55 11.53 -26.54
C ASP A 195 17.10 11.01 -26.52
N ILE A 196 16.94 9.68 -26.63
CA ILE A 196 15.62 9.05 -26.50
C ILE A 196 15.09 9.24 -25.06
N ALA A 197 15.91 9.04 -24.03
CA ALA A 197 15.53 9.25 -22.64
C ALA A 197 15.07 10.68 -22.39
N ILE A 198 15.81 11.68 -22.87
CA ILE A 198 15.44 13.09 -22.81
C ILE A 198 14.09 13.36 -23.47
N SER A 199 13.86 12.77 -24.64
CA SER A 199 12.56 12.90 -25.34
C SER A 199 11.42 12.31 -24.52
N GLN A 200 11.62 11.13 -23.89
CA GLN A 200 10.61 10.49 -23.05
C GLN A 200 10.31 11.32 -21.79
N TRP A 201 11.30 11.87 -21.10
CA TRP A 201 11.05 12.71 -19.93
C TRP A 201 10.38 14.04 -20.29
N ARG A 202 10.71 14.63 -21.43
CA ARG A 202 9.97 15.81 -21.95
C ARG A 202 8.52 15.46 -22.26
N GLN A 203 8.26 14.28 -22.84
CA GLN A 203 6.91 13.77 -23.06
C GLN A 203 6.17 13.55 -21.73
N ALA A 204 6.79 12.90 -20.73
CA ALA A 204 6.18 12.72 -19.41
C ALA A 204 5.80 14.06 -18.76
N LEU A 205 6.68 15.07 -18.85
CA LEU A 205 6.43 16.42 -18.34
C LEU A 205 5.39 17.20 -19.16
N SER A 206 5.19 16.88 -20.44
CA SER A 206 4.08 17.47 -21.21
C SER A 206 2.71 16.93 -20.79
N ILE A 207 2.66 15.73 -20.18
CA ILE A 207 1.46 15.13 -19.62
C ILE A 207 1.18 15.71 -18.22
N ASP A 208 2.21 15.77 -17.38
CA ASP A 208 2.13 16.34 -16.04
C ASP A 208 3.45 17.02 -15.66
N ASP A 209 3.46 18.35 -15.74
CA ASP A 209 4.66 19.16 -15.44
C ASP A 209 4.99 19.23 -13.93
N ASN A 210 4.12 18.77 -13.04
CA ASN A 210 4.37 18.79 -11.61
C ASN A 210 5.01 17.50 -11.07
N GLN A 211 5.64 16.70 -11.93
CA GLN A 211 6.29 15.46 -11.53
C GLN A 211 7.80 15.67 -11.28
N PRO A 212 8.28 15.45 -10.03
CA PRO A 212 9.68 15.69 -9.68
C PRO A 212 10.64 14.71 -10.33
N GLU A 213 10.25 13.45 -10.51
CA GLU A 213 11.12 12.39 -11.02
C GLU A 213 11.58 12.64 -12.47
N PRO A 214 10.69 12.73 -13.47
CA PRO A 214 11.12 13.01 -14.84
C PRO A 214 11.81 14.36 -14.96
N LYS A 215 11.47 15.33 -14.11
CA LYS A 215 12.11 16.66 -14.08
C LYS A 215 13.55 16.59 -13.62
N LEU A 216 13.86 15.84 -12.57
CA LEU A 216 15.22 15.64 -12.11
C LEU A 216 16.03 14.76 -13.07
N ALA A 217 15.43 13.68 -13.59
CA ALA A 217 16.11 12.81 -14.54
C ALA A 217 16.51 13.56 -15.82
N LEU A 218 15.62 14.39 -16.33
CA LEU A 218 15.90 15.28 -17.45
C LEU A 218 17.01 16.28 -17.11
N ALA A 219 16.98 16.88 -15.92
CA ALA A 219 18.01 17.81 -15.47
C ALA A 219 19.40 17.16 -15.45
N VAL A 220 19.51 15.97 -14.88
CA VAL A 220 20.76 15.22 -14.81
C VAL A 220 21.30 14.90 -16.22
N ALA A 221 20.45 14.47 -17.13
CA ALA A 221 20.84 14.15 -18.50
C ALA A 221 21.27 15.39 -19.30
N LEU A 222 20.54 16.49 -19.17
CA LEU A 222 20.89 17.78 -19.81
C LEU A 222 22.21 18.34 -19.30
N TYR A 223 22.49 18.20 -18.00
CA TYR A 223 23.76 18.60 -17.42
C TYR A 223 24.91 17.82 -18.03
N GLY A 224 24.77 16.50 -18.17
CA GLY A 224 25.74 15.64 -18.85
C GLY A 224 25.98 15.98 -20.32
N GLN A 225 25.00 16.58 -20.99
CA GLN A 225 25.14 17.11 -22.37
C GLN A 225 25.68 18.54 -22.44
N GLY A 226 26.00 19.18 -21.30
CA GLY A 226 26.53 20.55 -21.26
C GLY A 226 25.48 21.65 -21.24
N ASN A 227 24.17 21.33 -21.23
CA ASN A 227 23.09 22.31 -21.11
C ASN A 227 22.86 22.68 -19.62
N GLN A 228 23.87 23.35 -19.04
CA GLN A 228 23.93 23.63 -17.60
C GLN A 228 22.80 24.53 -17.11
N ALA A 229 22.43 25.56 -17.88
CA ALA A 229 21.43 26.55 -17.46
C ALA A 229 20.03 25.93 -17.30
N GLU A 230 19.60 25.14 -18.29
CA GLU A 230 18.32 24.44 -18.26
C GLU A 230 18.33 23.35 -17.17
N ALA A 231 19.43 22.59 -17.08
CA ALA A 231 19.62 21.55 -16.09
C ALA A 231 19.46 22.06 -14.64
N LEU A 232 20.15 23.13 -14.27
CA LEU A 232 20.07 23.73 -12.94
C LEU A 232 18.65 24.19 -12.63
N ARG A 233 18.01 24.91 -13.56
CA ARG A 233 16.63 25.39 -13.38
C ARG A 233 15.65 24.23 -13.16
N MET A 234 15.76 23.14 -13.93
CA MET A 234 14.89 21.99 -13.82
C MET A 234 15.17 21.17 -12.55
N GLY A 235 16.44 21.00 -12.18
CA GLY A 235 16.82 20.31 -10.97
C GLY A 235 16.35 21.02 -9.70
N GLU A 236 16.51 22.34 -9.61
CA GLU A 236 15.97 23.14 -8.52
C GLU A 236 14.44 23.01 -8.43
N ALA A 237 13.74 23.08 -9.59
CA ALA A 237 12.30 22.94 -9.63
C ALA A 237 11.85 21.56 -9.14
N ALA A 238 12.52 20.49 -9.56
CA ALA A 238 12.23 19.13 -9.09
C ALA A 238 12.37 18.98 -7.56
N LEU A 239 13.48 19.49 -7.01
CA LEU A 239 13.76 19.41 -5.58
C LEU A 239 12.80 20.27 -4.73
N ARG A 240 12.27 21.37 -5.30
CA ARG A 240 11.24 22.18 -4.63
C ARG A 240 9.87 21.48 -4.61
N ILE A 241 9.57 20.61 -5.58
CA ILE A 241 8.35 19.78 -5.58
C ILE A 241 8.50 18.68 -4.53
N ASP A 242 9.64 17.95 -4.55
CA ASP A 242 9.91 16.89 -3.58
C ASP A 242 11.42 16.78 -3.29
N SER A 243 11.83 17.27 -2.12
CA SER A 243 13.23 17.32 -1.70
C SER A 243 13.87 15.94 -1.47
N ARG A 244 13.06 14.86 -1.32
CA ARG A 244 13.57 13.49 -1.18
C ARG A 244 14.36 13.04 -2.41
N TYR A 245 14.06 13.57 -3.58
CA TYR A 245 14.85 13.33 -4.80
C TYR A 245 16.29 13.86 -4.73
N GLY A 246 16.64 14.62 -3.71
CA GLY A 246 18.04 14.96 -3.37
C GLY A 246 18.82 13.83 -2.68
N GLU A 247 18.17 12.71 -2.35
CA GLU A 247 18.76 11.58 -1.64
C GLU A 247 19.01 10.41 -2.60
N ILE A 248 20.27 9.98 -2.71
CA ILE A 248 20.66 8.91 -3.63
C ILE A 248 19.91 7.59 -3.36
N LYS A 249 19.70 7.26 -2.07
CA LYS A 249 18.94 6.07 -1.72
C LYS A 249 17.51 6.14 -2.25
N PHE A 250 16.86 7.29 -2.13
CA PHE A 250 15.50 7.51 -2.64
C PHE A 250 15.43 7.30 -4.16
N LEU A 251 16.43 7.78 -4.93
CA LEU A 251 16.51 7.54 -6.37
C LEU A 251 16.63 6.06 -6.69
N GLN A 252 17.47 5.32 -5.96
CA GLN A 252 17.63 3.87 -6.14
C GLN A 252 16.36 3.09 -5.82
N ASP A 253 15.64 3.49 -4.76
CA ASP A 253 14.36 2.90 -4.36
C ASP A 253 13.29 3.15 -5.45
N ASN A 254 13.40 4.27 -6.20
CA ASN A 254 12.55 4.62 -7.34
C ASN A 254 13.07 4.13 -8.70
N LEU A 255 13.77 3.01 -8.73
CA LEU A 255 14.20 2.30 -9.95
C LEU A 255 15.22 3.05 -10.83
N TRP A 256 15.93 4.05 -10.29
CA TRP A 256 17.02 4.67 -11.02
C TRP A 256 18.19 3.68 -11.16
N GLY A 257 18.64 3.46 -12.39
CA GLY A 257 19.74 2.58 -12.68
C GLY A 257 21.10 3.18 -12.32
N GLN A 258 22.13 2.37 -12.39
CA GLN A 258 23.45 2.75 -11.90
C GLN A 258 24.08 3.92 -12.66
N ARG A 259 23.85 3.98 -13.98
CA ARG A 259 24.38 5.05 -14.83
C ARG A 259 23.77 6.40 -14.46
N LEU A 260 22.43 6.48 -14.38
CA LEU A 260 21.75 7.72 -14.04
C LEU A 260 22.03 8.14 -12.59
N VAL A 261 22.09 7.20 -11.65
CA VAL A 261 22.49 7.47 -10.24
C VAL A 261 23.91 8.00 -10.16
N GLY A 262 24.84 7.48 -10.98
CA GLY A 262 26.22 7.98 -11.05
C GLY A 262 26.28 9.45 -11.50
N GLU A 263 25.51 9.82 -12.51
CA GLU A 263 25.42 11.20 -12.97
C GLU A 263 24.64 12.10 -11.98
N ALA A 264 23.58 11.56 -11.36
CA ALA A 264 22.83 12.28 -10.33
C ALA A 264 23.70 12.67 -9.13
N LYS A 265 24.61 11.80 -8.68
CA LYS A 265 25.58 12.13 -7.61
C LYS A 265 26.41 13.37 -7.94
N LYS A 266 26.91 13.47 -9.19
CA LYS A 266 27.68 14.62 -9.67
C LYS A 266 26.82 15.88 -9.71
N PHE A 267 25.60 15.76 -10.26
CA PHE A 267 24.66 16.86 -10.39
C PHE A 267 24.22 17.40 -9.02
N LEU A 268 23.84 16.50 -8.11
CA LEU A 268 23.40 16.87 -6.76
C LEU A 268 24.51 17.49 -5.92
N ALA A 269 25.80 17.23 -6.21
CA ALA A 269 26.94 17.83 -5.54
C ALA A 269 27.24 19.28 -6.01
N LEU A 270 26.57 19.78 -7.04
CA LEU A 270 26.79 21.14 -7.52
C LEU A 270 26.43 22.18 -6.45
N PRO A 271 27.26 23.26 -6.28
CA PRO A 271 27.03 24.26 -5.23
C PRO A 271 25.62 24.85 -5.25
N LYS A 272 25.09 25.14 -6.42
CA LYS A 272 23.77 25.72 -6.59
C LYS A 272 22.65 24.75 -6.13
N ILE A 273 22.79 23.46 -6.42
CA ILE A 273 21.85 22.42 -6.02
C ILE A 273 21.94 22.18 -4.51
N GLN A 274 23.16 22.13 -3.96
CA GLN A 274 23.37 22.03 -2.51
C GLN A 274 22.77 23.21 -1.75
N GLN A 275 22.92 24.43 -2.26
CA GLN A 275 22.27 25.61 -1.69
C GLN A 275 20.75 25.42 -1.62
N THR A 276 20.12 24.96 -2.72
CA THR A 276 18.68 24.69 -2.75
C THR A 276 18.27 23.65 -1.72
N LEU A 277 19.01 22.54 -1.57
CA LEU A 277 18.72 21.51 -0.58
C LEU A 277 18.83 22.04 0.86
N VAL A 278 19.81 22.90 1.15
CA VAL A 278 19.94 23.55 2.48
C VAL A 278 18.76 24.47 2.76
N GLU A 279 18.37 25.32 1.80
CA GLU A 279 17.19 26.20 1.93
C GLU A 279 15.90 25.40 2.20
N LEU A 280 15.71 24.26 1.54
CA LEU A 280 14.54 23.39 1.73
C LEU A 280 14.53 22.74 3.12
N LYS A 281 15.69 22.27 3.60
CA LYS A 281 15.82 21.72 4.96
C LYS A 281 15.52 22.76 6.04
N GLN A 282 16.00 23.99 5.89
CA GLN A 282 15.74 25.08 6.85
C GLN A 282 14.24 25.44 6.90
N LYS A 283 13.55 25.46 5.76
CA LYS A 283 12.12 25.72 5.70
C LYS A 283 11.30 24.61 6.40
N SER A 284 11.66 23.35 6.22
CA SER A 284 10.98 22.22 6.86
C SER A 284 11.19 22.18 8.38
N SER A 285 12.38 22.58 8.87
CA SER A 285 12.69 22.65 10.31
C SER A 285 12.08 23.88 11.01
N GLY A 286 11.88 24.98 10.29
CA GLY A 286 11.25 26.21 10.83
C GLY A 286 9.74 26.12 10.95
N GLN A 287 9.06 25.22 10.23
CA GLN A 287 7.63 24.99 10.33
C GLN A 287 7.21 24.03 11.46
N SER A 288 8.15 23.37 12.12
CA SER A 288 7.88 22.43 13.22
C SER A 288 7.77 23.07 14.61
N ASN A 289 7.70 24.40 14.74
CA ASN A 289 7.54 25.07 16.03
C ASN A 289 6.44 26.15 16.05
N PRO A 290 5.13 25.78 15.98
CA PRO A 290 4.05 26.66 16.40
C PRO A 290 3.60 26.24 17.80
N GLY A 291 4.29 26.69 18.87
CA GLY A 291 3.76 26.39 20.20
C GLY A 291 4.74 26.54 21.35
N GLN A 292 5.44 27.67 21.41
CA GLN A 292 5.95 28.21 22.68
C GLN A 292 5.89 29.73 22.63
N THR A 293 4.71 30.26 22.97
CA THR A 293 4.59 31.61 23.52
C THR A 293 3.67 31.53 24.71
N ASN A 294 4.27 31.61 25.89
CA ASN A 294 3.79 32.05 27.22
C ASN A 294 2.30 31.95 27.53
#